data_f7a2f9efc4c45bb50fa5567a38d00614
#
_entry.id   f7a2f9efc4c45bb50fa5567a38d00614
#
_cell.length_a   1.000
_cell.length_b   1.000
_cell.length_c   1.000
_cell.angle_alpha   90.00
_cell.angle_beta   90.00
_cell.angle_gamma   90.00
#
_symmetry.space_group_name_H-M   'P 1'
#
loop_
_entity.id
_entity.type
_entity.pdbx_description
1 polymer ?
#
loop_
_entity_poly.entity_id
_entity_poly.type
_entity_poly.pdbx_seq_one_letter_code
_entity_poly.pdbx_strand_id
1 'polypeptide(L)'
;MKNNISKREIEELKSINAYTEENIKKLENNYPVQYLIGYVNFYGLKIKINESTLIPRYETEYLVEKTIKYINNFKMNCPKILDLCTGSGAIGLTLKHEIPCSVTLSDISTDALKVAAQNSKELNLDVNIIESDLLNNIKKEEYDVIISNPPYVMTNEILPENVLYEPKLALYSGSKGTDHIEKIFNNIKPYMKEKSLLALEINEKSEKDLTKLINEYFNEEYTYSFEKDLAGKTRYLFIFKNLNKN
;
A
#
# COMPACT_ATOMS: atom_id res chain seq x y z
N MET A 1 10.48 -14.44 -26.39
CA MET A 1 9.25 -15.07 -26.97
C MET A 1 8.14 -14.06 -26.82
N LYS A 2 7.29 -13.83 -27.86
CA LYS A 2 6.12 -12.97 -27.71
C LYS A 2 5.16 -13.59 -26.68
N ASN A 3 4.67 -12.78 -25.77
CA ASN A 3 3.74 -13.27 -24.76
C ASN A 3 2.39 -13.63 -25.39
N ASN A 4 1.76 -14.68 -24.93
CA ASN A 4 0.39 -15.00 -25.35
C ASN A 4 -0.58 -14.08 -24.58
N ILE A 5 -1.12 -13.09 -25.28
CA ILE A 5 -2.14 -12.19 -24.73
C ILE A 5 -3.37 -13.01 -24.35
N SER A 6 -3.86 -12.87 -23.12
CA SER A 6 -5.02 -13.58 -22.64
C SER A 6 -6.31 -13.05 -23.29
N LYS A 7 -7.32 -13.92 -23.41
CA LYS A 7 -8.67 -13.49 -23.88
C LYS A 7 -9.25 -12.37 -23.01
N ARG A 8 -8.99 -12.41 -21.70
CA ARG A 8 -9.45 -11.42 -20.74
C ARG A 8 -8.86 -10.04 -21.04
N GLU A 9 -7.54 -9.92 -21.27
CA GLU A 9 -6.88 -8.66 -21.60
C GLU A 9 -7.42 -8.06 -22.90
N ILE A 10 -7.72 -8.91 -23.90
CA ILE A 10 -8.35 -8.48 -25.17
C ILE A 10 -9.76 -7.92 -24.91
N GLU A 11 -10.56 -8.60 -24.10
CA GLU A 11 -11.92 -8.16 -23.75
C GLU A 11 -11.91 -6.86 -22.96
N GLU A 12 -10.99 -6.71 -21.99
CA GLU A 12 -10.79 -5.49 -21.22
C GLU A 12 -10.45 -4.30 -22.14
N LEU A 13 -9.48 -4.44 -23.06
CA LEU A 13 -9.18 -3.37 -24.03
C LEU A 13 -10.34 -3.04 -24.95
N LYS A 14 -11.10 -4.04 -25.40
CA LYS A 14 -12.30 -3.80 -26.22
C LYS A 14 -13.38 -3.03 -25.47
N SER A 15 -13.56 -3.32 -24.19
CA SER A 15 -14.59 -2.68 -23.36
C SER A 15 -14.40 -1.17 -23.18
N ILE A 16 -13.16 -0.69 -23.32
CA ILE A 16 -12.77 0.73 -23.20
C ILE A 16 -12.40 1.37 -24.55
N ASN A 17 -12.67 0.70 -25.67
CA ASN A 17 -12.28 1.13 -27.04
C ASN A 17 -10.75 1.34 -27.22
N ALA A 18 -9.92 0.64 -26.43
CA ALA A 18 -8.47 0.71 -26.50
C ALA A 18 -7.82 -0.47 -27.24
N TYR A 19 -8.58 -1.28 -27.95
CA TYR A 19 -8.07 -2.41 -28.74
C TYR A 19 -7.46 -1.90 -30.05
N THR A 20 -6.19 -1.49 -29.99
CA THR A 20 -5.41 -0.96 -31.10
C THR A 20 -4.18 -1.83 -31.36
N GLU A 21 -3.60 -1.76 -32.57
CA GLU A 21 -2.33 -2.46 -32.88
C GLU A 21 -1.20 -2.03 -31.96
N GLU A 22 -1.13 -0.76 -31.56
CA GLU A 22 -0.14 -0.25 -30.63
C GLU A 22 -0.26 -0.92 -29.26
N ASN A 23 -1.47 -0.96 -28.70
CA ASN A 23 -1.73 -1.56 -27.39
C ASN A 23 -1.51 -3.08 -27.42
N ILE A 24 -1.85 -3.75 -28.51
CA ILE A 24 -1.52 -5.17 -28.70
C ILE A 24 -0.01 -5.40 -28.66
N LYS A 25 0.78 -4.57 -29.37
CA LYS A 25 2.25 -4.66 -29.32
C LYS A 25 2.80 -4.40 -27.91
N LYS A 26 2.22 -3.49 -27.14
CA LYS A 26 2.58 -3.27 -25.74
C LYS A 26 2.34 -4.54 -24.91
N LEU A 27 1.17 -5.16 -25.02
CA LEU A 27 0.87 -6.42 -24.31
C LEU A 27 1.78 -7.58 -24.72
N GLU A 28 2.10 -7.72 -26.01
CA GLU A 28 3.09 -8.69 -26.50
C GLU A 28 4.47 -8.55 -25.84
N ASN A 29 4.80 -7.32 -25.38
CA ASN A 29 6.02 -6.98 -24.65
C ASN A 29 5.81 -6.97 -23.12
N ASN A 30 4.79 -7.66 -22.60
CA ASN A 30 4.47 -7.76 -21.17
C ASN A 30 4.12 -6.41 -20.49
N TYR A 31 3.74 -5.37 -21.26
CA TYR A 31 3.26 -4.14 -20.64
C TYR A 31 1.94 -4.39 -19.88
N PRO A 32 1.79 -3.90 -18.64
CA PRO A 32 0.61 -4.16 -17.84
C PRO A 32 -0.66 -3.62 -18.48
N VAL A 33 -1.66 -4.48 -18.69
CA VAL A 33 -2.96 -4.08 -19.26
C VAL A 33 -3.63 -3.02 -18.40
N GLN A 34 -3.43 -3.03 -17.09
CA GLN A 34 -3.98 -2.07 -16.15
C GLN A 34 -3.55 -0.62 -16.46
N TYR A 35 -2.31 -0.40 -16.91
CA TYR A 35 -1.86 0.92 -17.34
C TYR A 35 -2.49 1.36 -18.66
N LEU A 36 -2.82 0.42 -19.54
CA LEU A 36 -3.57 0.73 -20.77
C LEU A 36 -5.03 1.08 -20.47
N ILE A 37 -5.61 0.44 -19.46
CA ILE A 37 -6.96 0.69 -18.94
C ILE A 37 -7.00 2.01 -18.17
N GLY A 38 -5.91 2.36 -17.46
CA GLY A 38 -5.76 3.57 -16.67
C GLY A 38 -6.43 3.52 -15.29
N TYR A 39 -7.00 2.37 -14.88
CA TYR A 39 -7.56 2.17 -13.55
C TYR A 39 -7.60 0.70 -13.17
N VAL A 40 -7.78 0.44 -11.88
CA VAL A 40 -8.13 -0.87 -11.31
C VAL A 40 -9.35 -0.75 -10.41
N ASN A 41 -10.07 -1.86 -10.23
CA ASN A 41 -11.04 -1.97 -9.14
C ASN A 41 -10.30 -2.42 -7.90
N PHE A 42 -10.37 -1.64 -6.83
CA PHE A 42 -9.76 -1.95 -5.54
C PHE A 42 -10.80 -1.75 -4.44
N TYR A 43 -11.11 -2.80 -3.70
CA TYR A 43 -12.13 -2.82 -2.65
C TYR A 43 -13.47 -2.19 -3.08
N GLY A 44 -13.90 -2.45 -4.31
CA GLY A 44 -15.12 -1.88 -4.90
C GLY A 44 -15.00 -0.47 -5.46
N LEU A 45 -13.88 0.23 -5.24
CA LEU A 45 -13.62 1.55 -5.79
C LEU A 45 -12.86 1.47 -7.12
N LYS A 46 -13.17 2.40 -8.03
CA LYS A 46 -12.40 2.59 -9.25
C LYS A 46 -11.23 3.52 -8.98
N ILE A 47 -10.04 2.97 -8.86
CA ILE A 47 -8.81 3.69 -8.56
C ILE A 47 -8.00 3.90 -9.85
N LYS A 48 -7.80 5.15 -10.26
CA LYS A 48 -6.93 5.48 -11.38
C LYS A 48 -5.48 5.20 -11.04
N ILE A 49 -4.76 4.75 -12.06
CA ILE A 49 -3.34 4.45 -12.00
C ILE A 49 -2.65 4.87 -13.30
N ASN A 50 -1.36 5.04 -13.23
CA ASN A 50 -0.46 5.18 -14.36
C ASN A 50 0.93 4.66 -13.99
N GLU A 51 1.91 4.81 -14.88
CA GLU A 51 3.29 4.33 -14.67
C GLU A 51 4.01 4.97 -13.47
N SER A 52 3.43 6.02 -12.85
CA SER A 52 3.99 6.65 -11.64
C SER A 52 3.55 5.95 -10.34
N THR A 53 2.63 5.00 -10.41
CA THR A 53 2.07 4.33 -9.22
C THR A 53 2.21 2.81 -9.31
N LEU A 54 2.44 2.16 -8.18
CA LEU A 54 2.26 0.71 -8.09
C LEU A 54 0.82 0.35 -8.49
N ILE A 55 0.63 -0.71 -9.25
CA ILE A 55 -0.69 -1.26 -9.53
C ILE A 55 -1.23 -1.88 -8.22
N PRO A 56 -2.31 -1.38 -7.61
CA PRO A 56 -2.86 -1.94 -6.39
C PRO A 56 -3.14 -3.43 -6.51
N ARG A 57 -2.72 -4.20 -5.50
CA ARG A 57 -2.82 -5.66 -5.48
C ARG A 57 -4.05 -6.11 -4.68
N TYR A 58 -4.57 -7.27 -5.06
CA TYR A 58 -5.70 -7.86 -4.37
C TYR A 58 -5.37 -8.19 -2.90
N GLU A 59 -4.14 -8.61 -2.63
CA GLU A 59 -3.66 -8.88 -1.27
C GLU A 59 -3.71 -7.62 -0.40
N THR A 60 -3.49 -6.44 -0.97
CA THR A 60 -3.56 -5.17 -0.24
C THR A 60 -4.98 -4.83 0.23
N GLU A 61 -6.04 -5.33 -0.44
CA GLU A 61 -7.42 -5.20 0.03
C GLU A 61 -7.63 -5.87 1.40
N TYR A 62 -6.95 -6.98 1.66
CA TYR A 62 -7.00 -7.66 2.97
C TYR A 62 -6.30 -6.87 4.07
N LEU A 63 -5.23 -6.12 3.75
CA LEU A 63 -4.64 -5.20 4.72
C LEU A 63 -5.67 -4.16 5.17
N VAL A 64 -6.43 -3.60 4.23
CA VAL A 64 -7.52 -2.66 4.51
C VAL A 64 -8.61 -3.31 5.35
N GLU A 65 -9.13 -4.49 4.92
CA GLU A 65 -10.19 -5.22 5.64
C GLU A 65 -9.79 -5.52 7.09
N LYS A 66 -8.58 -6.06 7.29
CA LYS A 66 -8.06 -6.37 8.63
C LYS A 66 -7.89 -5.12 9.48
N THR A 67 -7.43 -4.02 8.88
CA THR A 67 -7.28 -2.74 9.57
C THR A 67 -8.64 -2.21 10.03
N ILE A 68 -9.67 -2.24 9.18
CA ILE A 68 -11.05 -1.86 9.55
C ILE A 68 -11.55 -2.75 10.70
N LYS A 69 -11.30 -4.05 10.62
CA LYS A 69 -11.68 -4.99 11.70
C LYS A 69 -11.03 -4.63 13.04
N TYR A 70 -9.73 -4.27 13.05
CA TYR A 70 -9.06 -3.82 14.27
C TYR A 70 -9.60 -2.48 14.78
N ILE A 71 -9.83 -1.50 13.90
CA ILE A 71 -10.46 -0.22 14.25
C ILE A 71 -11.79 -0.45 14.97
N ASN A 72 -12.64 -1.33 14.45
CA ASN A 72 -13.94 -1.67 15.03
C ASN A 72 -13.79 -2.43 16.36
N ASN A 73 -12.90 -3.42 16.44
CA ASN A 73 -12.66 -4.21 17.65
C ASN A 73 -12.15 -3.34 18.80
N PHE A 74 -11.29 -2.38 18.52
CA PHE A 74 -10.75 -1.43 19.50
C PHE A 74 -11.65 -0.22 19.73
N LYS A 75 -12.81 -0.16 19.04
CA LYS A 75 -13.79 0.94 19.15
C LYS A 75 -13.17 2.33 18.92
N MET A 76 -12.30 2.44 17.93
CA MET A 76 -11.70 3.71 17.53
C MET A 76 -12.75 4.56 16.81
N ASN A 77 -13.23 5.60 17.46
CA ASN A 77 -14.24 6.50 16.87
C ASN A 77 -13.55 7.57 16.03
N CYS A 78 -13.91 7.68 14.74
CA CYS A 78 -13.36 8.67 13.79
C CYS A 78 -11.82 8.72 13.85
N PRO A 79 -11.11 7.62 13.63
CA PRO A 79 -9.66 7.58 13.79
C PRO A 79 -8.96 8.53 12.82
N LYS A 80 -7.83 9.08 13.26
CA LYS A 80 -6.88 9.80 12.42
C LYS A 80 -5.91 8.80 11.83
N ILE A 81 -5.89 8.71 10.51
CA ILE A 81 -5.13 7.69 9.76
C ILE A 81 -4.04 8.34 8.92
N LEU A 82 -2.85 7.76 8.93
CA LEU A 82 -1.75 8.09 8.04
C LEU A 82 -1.50 6.90 7.11
N ASP A 83 -1.65 7.12 5.81
CA ASP A 83 -1.29 6.15 4.75
C ASP A 83 0.08 6.55 4.18
N LEU A 84 1.11 5.80 4.56
CA LEU A 84 2.50 6.00 4.12
C LEU A 84 2.77 5.20 2.85
N CYS A 85 3.55 5.78 1.91
CA CYS A 85 3.81 5.19 0.59
C CYS A 85 2.50 4.93 -0.16
N THR A 86 1.62 5.93 -0.15
CA THR A 86 0.23 5.81 -0.57
C THR A 86 0.06 5.48 -2.06
N GLY A 87 1.06 5.79 -2.90
CA GLY A 87 1.00 5.57 -4.36
C GLY A 87 -0.21 6.26 -4.98
N SER A 88 -1.15 5.48 -5.50
CA SER A 88 -2.40 5.97 -6.09
C SER A 88 -3.45 6.42 -5.07
N GLY A 89 -3.18 6.31 -3.77
CA GLY A 89 -4.14 6.57 -2.72
C GLY A 89 -5.08 5.40 -2.38
N ALA A 90 -4.87 4.24 -2.98
CA ALA A 90 -5.82 3.12 -2.91
C ALA A 90 -6.20 2.74 -1.47
N ILE A 91 -5.23 2.59 -0.57
CA ILE A 91 -5.46 2.20 0.83
C ILE A 91 -6.22 3.30 1.58
N GLY A 92 -5.66 4.51 1.63
CA GLY A 92 -6.20 5.60 2.43
C GLY A 92 -7.57 6.06 1.94
N LEU A 93 -7.79 6.12 0.61
CA LEU A 93 -9.09 6.48 0.03
C LEU A 93 -10.14 5.41 0.32
N THR A 94 -9.77 4.13 0.31
CA THR A 94 -10.70 3.06 0.69
C THR A 94 -11.08 3.16 2.16
N LEU A 95 -10.12 3.39 3.07
CA LEU A 95 -10.44 3.60 4.49
C LEU A 95 -11.35 4.82 4.70
N LYS A 96 -11.10 5.91 3.97
CA LYS A 96 -11.94 7.12 4.01
C LYS A 96 -13.35 6.86 3.52
N HIS A 97 -13.52 5.99 2.52
CA HIS A 97 -14.82 5.60 1.99
C HIS A 97 -15.62 4.71 2.96
N GLU A 98 -14.93 3.72 3.56
CA GLU A 98 -15.57 2.66 4.34
C GLU A 98 -15.95 3.07 5.75
N ILE A 99 -15.19 3.99 6.37
CA ILE A 99 -15.40 4.38 7.77
C ILE A 99 -15.29 5.88 7.96
N PRO A 100 -16.00 6.47 8.94
CA PRO A 100 -15.84 7.87 9.31
C PRO A 100 -14.44 8.07 9.94
N CYS A 101 -13.50 8.65 9.18
CA CYS A 101 -12.13 8.92 9.62
C CYS A 101 -11.55 10.18 8.96
N SER A 102 -10.45 10.70 9.50
CA SER A 102 -9.60 11.67 8.82
C SER A 102 -8.37 10.95 8.27
N VAL A 103 -8.01 11.21 7.01
CA VAL A 103 -6.91 10.53 6.33
C VAL A 103 -5.90 11.53 5.81
N THR A 104 -4.63 11.22 6.05
CA THR A 104 -3.49 11.85 5.40
C THR A 104 -2.81 10.81 4.51
N LEU A 105 -2.68 11.12 3.21
CA LEU A 105 -1.96 10.34 2.22
C LEU A 105 -0.54 10.91 2.08
N SER A 106 0.47 10.06 2.11
CA SER A 106 1.86 10.50 1.99
C SER A 106 2.66 9.60 1.06
N ASP A 107 3.43 10.23 0.18
CA ASP A 107 4.36 9.56 -0.73
C ASP A 107 5.56 10.48 -1.01
N ILE A 108 6.69 9.91 -1.40
CA ILE A 108 7.87 10.65 -1.87
C ILE A 108 7.70 11.10 -3.32
N SER A 109 6.88 10.39 -4.11
CA SER A 109 6.64 10.65 -5.52
C SER A 109 5.55 11.69 -5.70
N THR A 110 5.91 12.90 -6.13
CA THR A 110 4.94 13.94 -6.50
C THR A 110 3.99 13.50 -7.61
N ASP A 111 4.46 12.65 -8.54
CA ASP A 111 3.62 12.15 -9.63
C ASP A 111 2.61 11.11 -9.16
N ALA A 112 2.99 10.26 -8.20
CA ALA A 112 2.04 9.38 -7.52
C ALA A 112 0.99 10.19 -6.74
N LEU A 113 1.39 11.24 -6.03
CA LEU A 113 0.47 12.13 -5.30
C LEU A 113 -0.50 12.88 -6.22
N LYS A 114 -0.10 13.23 -7.45
CA LYS A 114 -1.05 13.79 -8.44
C LYS A 114 -2.15 12.77 -8.79
N VAL A 115 -1.80 11.48 -8.92
CA VAL A 115 -2.77 10.42 -9.16
C VAL A 115 -3.67 10.23 -7.93
N ALA A 116 -3.12 10.20 -6.72
CA ALA A 116 -3.89 10.11 -5.49
C ALA A 116 -4.87 11.30 -5.33
N ALA A 117 -4.42 12.54 -5.64
CA ALA A 117 -5.27 13.72 -5.62
C ALA A 117 -6.42 13.65 -6.65
N GLN A 118 -6.13 13.12 -7.84
CA GLN A 118 -7.17 12.90 -8.85
C GLN A 118 -8.20 11.87 -8.37
N ASN A 119 -7.76 10.76 -7.78
CA ASN A 119 -8.63 9.74 -7.20
C ASN A 119 -9.50 10.30 -6.07
N SER A 120 -8.90 11.05 -5.13
CA SER A 120 -9.62 11.72 -4.04
C SER A 120 -10.74 12.62 -4.59
N LYS A 121 -10.43 13.44 -5.60
CA LYS A 121 -11.40 14.34 -6.24
C LYS A 121 -12.55 13.59 -6.93
N GLU A 122 -12.23 12.54 -7.70
CA GLU A 122 -13.23 11.78 -8.45
C GLU A 122 -14.15 10.95 -7.55
N LEU A 123 -13.61 10.46 -6.44
CA LEU A 123 -14.38 9.74 -5.42
C LEU A 123 -15.11 10.67 -4.44
N ASN A 124 -14.92 12.01 -4.52
CA ASN A 124 -15.43 13.01 -3.57
C ASN A 124 -15.04 12.71 -2.13
N LEU A 125 -13.79 12.27 -1.91
CA LEU A 125 -13.24 11.95 -0.59
C LEU A 125 -12.24 13.04 -0.18
N ASP A 126 -12.55 13.78 0.88
CA ASP A 126 -11.66 14.82 1.42
C ASP A 126 -10.54 14.19 2.26
N VAL A 127 -9.28 14.37 1.82
CA VAL A 127 -8.07 13.85 2.46
C VAL A 127 -6.95 14.89 2.40
N ASN A 128 -6.02 14.82 3.37
CA ASN A 128 -4.78 15.58 3.29
C ASN A 128 -3.77 14.83 2.43
N ILE A 129 -2.98 15.57 1.63
CA ILE A 129 -1.95 14.98 0.77
C ILE A 129 -0.63 15.67 1.07
N ILE A 130 0.42 14.90 1.38
CA ILE A 130 1.73 15.41 1.80
C ILE A 130 2.83 14.69 1.04
N GLU A 131 3.73 15.45 0.40
CA GLU A 131 4.97 14.91 -0.14
C GLU A 131 5.97 14.69 1.01
N SER A 132 6.39 13.44 1.21
CA SER A 132 7.33 13.07 2.26
C SER A 132 8.11 11.81 1.93
N ASP A 133 9.41 11.82 2.14
CA ASP A 133 10.20 10.59 2.27
C ASP A 133 9.90 9.95 3.62
N LEU A 134 9.01 8.96 3.60
CA LEU A 134 8.43 8.35 4.79
C LEU A 134 7.89 9.42 5.76
N LEU A 135 8.47 9.57 6.94
CA LEU A 135 8.02 10.48 8.00
C LEU A 135 8.72 11.84 8.01
N ASN A 136 9.68 12.08 7.11
CA ASN A 136 10.56 13.25 7.21
C ASN A 136 9.84 14.60 7.15
N ASN A 137 8.80 14.73 6.32
CA ASN A 137 8.03 15.96 6.14
C ASN A 137 6.65 15.89 6.80
N ILE A 138 6.32 14.76 7.45
CA ILE A 138 5.06 14.63 8.18
C ILE A 138 5.14 15.51 9.43
N LYS A 139 4.15 16.38 9.61
CA LYS A 139 4.04 17.16 10.82
C LYS A 139 3.97 16.22 12.02
N LYS A 140 4.74 16.51 13.08
CA LYS A 140 4.69 15.75 14.32
C LYS A 140 3.32 15.88 14.97
N GLU A 141 2.43 15.01 14.60
CA GLU A 141 1.10 14.85 15.17
C GLU A 141 0.79 13.36 15.29
N GLU A 142 0.02 13.00 16.27
CA GLU A 142 -0.25 11.61 16.61
C GLU A 142 -1.43 11.06 15.80
N TYR A 143 -1.29 9.83 15.32
CA TYR A 143 -2.28 9.07 14.56
C TYR A 143 -2.80 7.88 15.37
N ASP A 144 -4.08 7.57 15.19
CA ASP A 144 -4.70 6.36 15.75
C ASP A 144 -4.27 5.12 14.95
N VAL A 145 -4.11 5.29 13.62
CA VAL A 145 -3.70 4.24 12.71
C VAL A 145 -2.64 4.77 11.76
N ILE A 146 -1.55 4.05 11.60
CA ILE A 146 -0.59 4.26 10.52
C ILE A 146 -0.61 2.98 9.69
N ILE A 147 -0.83 3.12 8.38
CA ILE A 147 -0.92 2.00 7.46
C ILE A 147 0.03 2.22 6.30
N SER A 148 0.63 1.16 5.78
CA SER A 148 1.50 1.25 4.62
C SER A 148 1.61 -0.07 3.86
N ASN A 149 1.69 0.03 2.56
CA ASN A 149 2.29 -0.98 1.70
C ASN A 149 3.64 -0.43 1.19
N PRO A 150 4.71 -0.44 2.02
CA PRO A 150 5.99 0.14 1.65
C PRO A 150 6.71 -0.75 0.64
N PRO A 151 7.69 -0.25 -0.10
CA PRO A 151 8.57 -1.09 -0.89
C PRO A 151 9.18 -2.20 -0.03
N TYR A 152 9.14 -3.45 -0.50
CA TYR A 152 9.64 -4.62 0.23
C TYR A 152 10.34 -5.66 -0.66
N VAL A 153 10.55 -5.38 -1.93
CA VAL A 153 11.27 -6.28 -2.85
C VAL A 153 12.77 -6.19 -2.61
N MET A 154 13.44 -7.34 -2.54
CA MET A 154 14.90 -7.38 -2.44
C MET A 154 15.55 -6.96 -3.76
N THR A 155 16.66 -6.23 -3.70
CA THR A 155 17.35 -5.70 -4.89
C THR A 155 17.85 -6.75 -5.87
N ASN A 156 18.04 -8.00 -5.40
CA ASN A 156 18.46 -9.14 -6.20
C ASN A 156 17.32 -10.09 -6.57
N GLU A 157 16.07 -9.74 -6.25
CA GLU A 157 14.90 -10.56 -6.58
C GLU A 157 14.56 -10.43 -8.07
N ILE A 158 14.39 -11.56 -8.74
CA ILE A 158 13.96 -11.58 -10.14
C ILE A 158 12.45 -11.42 -10.17
N LEU A 159 12.00 -10.31 -10.75
CA LEU A 159 10.60 -10.00 -10.89
C LEU A 159 10.04 -10.44 -12.25
N PRO A 160 8.74 -10.72 -12.35
CA PRO A 160 8.05 -10.90 -13.63
C PRO A 160 8.24 -9.67 -14.53
N GLU A 161 8.34 -9.89 -15.84
CA GLU A 161 8.62 -8.82 -16.80
C GLU A 161 7.59 -7.66 -16.76
N ASN A 162 6.31 -7.99 -16.54
CA ASN A 162 5.27 -6.98 -16.41
C ASN A 162 5.44 -6.07 -15.19
N VAL A 163 6.03 -6.55 -14.10
CA VAL A 163 6.30 -5.76 -12.89
C VAL A 163 7.45 -4.78 -13.12
N LEU A 164 8.34 -5.05 -14.07
CA LEU A 164 9.47 -4.16 -14.40
C LEU A 164 9.02 -2.82 -15.02
N TYR A 165 7.77 -2.71 -15.46
CA TYR A 165 7.17 -1.45 -15.92
C TYR A 165 6.69 -0.57 -14.76
N GLU A 166 6.55 -1.13 -13.56
CA GLU A 166 6.13 -0.38 -12.38
C GLU A 166 7.28 0.43 -11.78
N PRO A 167 7.01 1.53 -11.04
CA PRO A 167 8.07 2.39 -10.52
C PRO A 167 9.02 1.62 -9.59
N LYS A 168 10.30 1.64 -9.89
CA LYS A 168 11.33 0.97 -9.06
C LYS A 168 11.31 1.46 -7.61
N LEU A 169 10.96 2.74 -7.41
CA LEU A 169 10.82 3.36 -6.10
C LEU A 169 9.73 2.69 -5.26
N ALA A 170 8.68 2.19 -5.89
CA ALA A 170 7.58 1.50 -5.20
C ALA A 170 7.85 0.01 -4.96
N LEU A 171 8.96 -0.54 -5.48
CA LEU A 171 9.26 -1.97 -5.41
C LEU A 171 10.39 -2.29 -4.44
N TYR A 172 11.57 -1.71 -4.66
CA TYR A 172 12.81 -2.17 -4.04
C TYR A 172 13.10 -1.55 -2.67
N SER A 173 13.52 -2.40 -1.72
CA SER A 173 13.84 -2.01 -0.34
C SER A 173 15.12 -2.70 0.16
N GLY A 174 16.23 -2.44 -0.51
CA GLY A 174 17.53 -2.95 -0.13
C GLY A 174 17.73 -4.46 -0.36
N SER A 175 18.81 -4.99 0.20
CA SER A 175 19.20 -6.38 -0.01
C SER A 175 18.30 -7.40 0.71
N LYS A 176 17.62 -6.97 1.78
CA LYS A 176 16.72 -7.79 2.61
C LYS A 176 15.24 -7.50 2.39
N GLY A 177 14.92 -6.44 1.65
CA GLY A 177 13.53 -6.01 1.47
C GLY A 177 12.92 -5.34 2.72
N THR A 178 13.74 -4.93 3.69
CA THR A 178 13.27 -4.39 4.98
C THR A 178 13.73 -2.95 5.26
N ASP A 179 14.53 -2.35 4.38
CA ASP A 179 15.17 -1.04 4.66
C ASP A 179 14.14 0.07 4.92
N HIS A 180 13.02 0.10 4.19
CA HIS A 180 11.97 1.09 4.42
C HIS A 180 11.23 0.84 5.73
N ILE A 181 10.94 -0.42 6.06
CA ILE A 181 10.27 -0.79 7.31
C ILE A 181 11.16 -0.44 8.51
N GLU A 182 12.47 -0.70 8.42
CA GLU A 182 13.42 -0.33 9.46
C GLU A 182 13.46 1.19 9.68
N LYS A 183 13.48 1.99 8.61
CA LYS A 183 13.39 3.46 8.71
C LYS A 183 12.07 3.91 9.34
N ILE A 184 10.94 3.25 9.00
CA ILE A 184 9.65 3.51 9.63
C ILE A 184 9.75 3.22 11.13
N PHE A 185 10.22 2.05 11.55
CA PHE A 185 10.33 1.67 12.96
C PHE A 185 11.19 2.62 13.78
N ASN A 186 12.32 3.05 13.21
CA ASN A 186 13.23 3.97 13.87
C ASN A 186 12.60 5.34 14.19
N ASN A 187 11.61 5.77 13.41
CA ASN A 187 11.05 7.12 13.49
C ASN A 187 9.57 7.20 13.87
N ILE A 188 8.85 6.06 13.95
CA ILE A 188 7.39 6.05 13.99
C ILE A 188 6.78 6.45 15.34
N LYS A 189 7.47 6.16 16.46
CA LYS A 189 6.91 6.31 17.82
C LYS A 189 6.30 7.69 18.11
N PRO A 190 6.93 8.82 17.71
CA PRO A 190 6.37 10.15 17.96
C PRO A 190 5.06 10.44 17.18
N TYR A 191 4.72 9.58 16.24
CA TYR A 191 3.50 9.70 15.40
C TYR A 191 2.40 8.76 15.85
N MET A 192 2.66 7.89 16.81
CA MET A 192 1.71 6.91 17.34
C MET A 192 1.07 7.43 18.62
N LYS A 193 -0.27 7.57 18.63
CA LYS A 193 -1.04 7.87 19.85
C LYS A 193 -0.80 6.84 20.94
N GLU A 194 -1.20 7.16 22.16
CA GLU A 194 -1.14 6.27 23.33
C GLU A 194 -1.77 4.91 23.04
N LYS A 195 -2.92 4.90 22.34
CA LYS A 195 -3.55 3.69 21.83
C LYS A 195 -3.59 3.78 20.32
N SER A 196 -2.78 2.98 19.64
CA SER A 196 -2.64 3.08 18.19
C SER A 196 -2.21 1.78 17.52
N LEU A 197 -2.41 1.73 16.22
CA LEU A 197 -2.13 0.60 15.36
C LEU A 197 -1.17 1.02 14.24
N LEU A 198 -0.11 0.24 14.02
CA LEU A 198 0.68 0.26 12.80
C LEU A 198 0.37 -1.02 12.00
N ALA A 199 -0.08 -0.86 10.75
CA ALA A 199 -0.45 -1.95 9.85
C ALA A 199 0.42 -1.92 8.59
N LEU A 200 1.15 -2.98 8.30
CA LEU A 200 2.11 -3.04 7.19
C LEU A 200 1.86 -4.26 6.31
N GLU A 201 1.93 -4.06 4.99
CA GLU A 201 2.17 -5.16 4.07
C GLU A 201 3.67 -5.46 4.02
N ILE A 202 4.04 -6.75 3.98
CA ILE A 202 5.43 -7.19 4.09
C ILE A 202 5.75 -8.31 3.08
N ASN A 203 7.03 -8.52 2.83
CA ASN A 203 7.50 -9.70 2.12
C ASN A 203 7.41 -10.94 3.02
N GLU A 204 6.85 -12.04 2.51
CA GLU A 204 6.71 -13.32 3.24
C GLU A 204 8.04 -13.86 3.81
N LYS A 205 9.16 -13.54 3.16
CA LYS A 205 10.50 -13.99 3.55
C LYS A 205 11.12 -13.16 4.67
N SER A 206 10.54 -11.99 5.00
CA SER A 206 11.12 -11.01 5.92
C SER A 206 10.74 -11.22 7.39
N GLU A 207 9.86 -12.17 7.72
CA GLU A 207 9.31 -12.37 9.08
C GLU A 207 10.39 -12.45 10.17
N LYS A 208 11.47 -13.23 9.92
CA LYS A 208 12.56 -13.36 10.90
C LYS A 208 13.34 -12.07 11.13
N ASP A 209 13.61 -11.32 10.07
CA ASP A 209 14.35 -10.07 10.17
C ASP A 209 13.48 -8.98 10.78
N LEU A 210 12.19 -8.93 10.42
CA LEU A 210 11.22 -8.01 11.04
C LEU A 210 11.02 -8.32 12.52
N THR A 211 11.01 -9.58 12.94
CA THR A 211 10.95 -9.95 14.38
C THR A 211 12.14 -9.38 15.15
N LYS A 212 13.36 -9.40 14.58
CA LYS A 212 14.53 -8.79 15.22
C LYS A 212 14.37 -7.28 15.32
N LEU A 213 13.96 -6.62 14.25
CA LEU A 213 13.72 -5.17 14.23
C LEU A 213 12.63 -4.78 15.24
N ILE A 214 11.53 -5.55 15.35
CA ILE A 214 10.49 -5.28 16.35
C ILE A 214 11.08 -5.31 17.77
N ASN A 215 11.86 -6.33 18.09
CA ASN A 215 12.49 -6.45 19.41
C ASN A 215 13.53 -5.35 19.70
N GLU A 216 14.13 -4.78 18.66
CA GLU A 216 15.10 -3.68 18.78
C GLU A 216 14.41 -2.34 18.99
N TYR A 217 13.35 -2.07 18.20
CA TYR A 217 12.71 -0.75 18.16
C TYR A 217 11.53 -0.59 19.10
N PHE A 218 10.85 -1.68 19.52
CA PHE A 218 9.64 -1.60 20.34
C PHE A 218 9.83 -2.26 21.71
N ASN A 219 9.23 -1.66 22.73
CA ASN A 219 9.29 -2.11 24.13
C ASN A 219 7.98 -2.83 24.54
N GLU A 220 7.78 -3.05 25.84
CA GLU A 220 6.63 -3.79 26.41
C GLU A 220 5.27 -3.13 26.17
N GLU A 221 5.21 -1.85 25.81
CA GLU A 221 3.96 -1.16 25.44
C GLU A 221 3.40 -1.63 24.10
N TYR A 222 4.22 -2.37 23.34
CA TYR A 222 3.85 -2.83 22.01
C TYR A 222 3.70 -4.34 21.96
N THR A 223 2.62 -4.78 21.35
CA THR A 223 2.42 -6.17 20.94
C THR A 223 2.33 -6.25 19.42
N TYR A 224 2.58 -7.41 18.83
CA TYR A 224 2.51 -7.55 17.38
C TYR A 224 1.90 -8.88 16.93
N SER A 225 1.50 -8.92 15.67
CA SER A 225 0.98 -10.12 15.03
C SER A 225 1.38 -10.14 13.57
N PHE A 226 1.94 -11.27 13.14
CA PHE A 226 2.04 -11.59 11.73
C PHE A 226 0.78 -12.31 11.29
N GLU A 227 0.23 -11.91 10.15
CA GLU A 227 -0.96 -12.52 9.59
C GLU A 227 -0.77 -12.95 8.15
N LYS A 228 -1.53 -13.96 7.75
CA LYS A 228 -1.42 -14.58 6.43
C LYS A 228 -2.48 -14.05 5.49
N ASP A 229 -2.13 -14.04 4.18
CA ASP A 229 -3.07 -13.89 3.10
C ASP A 229 -3.87 -15.19 2.83
N LEU A 230 -4.77 -15.17 1.87
CA LEU A 230 -5.57 -16.34 1.48
C LEU A 230 -4.75 -17.51 0.92
N ALA A 231 -3.55 -17.23 0.41
CA ALA A 231 -2.63 -18.27 -0.06
C ALA A 231 -1.81 -18.88 1.08
N GLY A 232 -2.03 -18.44 2.33
CA GLY A 232 -1.33 -18.94 3.51
C GLY A 232 0.06 -18.34 3.71
N LYS A 233 0.43 -17.30 2.97
CA LYS A 233 1.72 -16.61 3.06
C LYS A 233 1.65 -15.50 4.08
N THR A 234 2.66 -15.38 4.96
CA THR A 234 2.79 -14.24 5.87
C THR A 234 2.94 -12.94 5.06
N ARG A 235 1.92 -12.08 5.12
CA ARG A 235 1.82 -10.89 4.27
C ARG A 235 1.60 -9.61 5.04
N TYR A 236 1.12 -9.69 6.27
CA TYR A 236 0.75 -8.53 7.06
C TYR A 236 1.43 -8.57 8.42
N LEU A 237 1.87 -7.39 8.85
CA LEU A 237 2.38 -7.14 10.19
C LEU A 237 1.53 -6.06 10.84
N PHE A 238 0.96 -6.37 12.00
CA PHE A 238 0.24 -5.43 12.84
C PHE A 238 1.01 -5.24 14.14
N ILE A 239 1.29 -3.98 14.49
CA ILE A 239 1.91 -3.61 15.77
C ILE A 239 0.91 -2.73 16.52
N PHE A 240 0.62 -3.10 17.76
CA PHE A 240 -0.38 -2.50 18.60
C PHE A 240 0.32 -1.82 19.78
N LYS A 241 0.10 -0.52 19.97
CA LYS A 241 0.57 0.23 21.14
C LYS A 241 -0.57 0.31 22.14
N ASN A 242 -0.36 -0.23 23.35
CA ASN A 242 -1.35 -0.23 24.45
C ASN A 242 -2.78 -0.70 24.06
N LEU A 243 -2.85 -1.60 23.08
CA LEU A 243 -4.07 -2.26 22.61
C LEU A 243 -3.95 -3.76 22.88
N ASN A 244 -4.69 -4.26 23.84
CA ASN A 244 -4.71 -5.69 24.14
C ASN A 244 -5.67 -6.40 23.18
N LYS A 245 -5.19 -7.44 22.49
CA LYS A 245 -6.06 -8.41 21.82
C LYS A 245 -6.86 -9.16 22.88
N ASN A 246 -8.15 -8.87 22.98
CA ASN A 246 -9.08 -9.74 23.72
C ASN A 246 -9.36 -11.01 22.92
#